data_3249f9c3feb15ad409db5353d80626f4
#
_entry.id   3249f9c3feb15ad409db5353d80626f4
#
_cell.length_a   1.000
_cell.length_b   1.000
_cell.length_c   1.000
_cell.angle_alpha   90.00
_cell.angle_beta   90.00
_cell.angle_gamma   90.00
#
_symmetry.space_group_name_H-M   'P 1'
#
loop_
_entity.id
_entity.type
_entity.pdbx_description
1 polymer ?
#
loop_
_entity_poly.entity_id
_entity_poly.type
_entity_poly.pdbx_seq_one_letter_code
_entity_poly.pdbx_strand_id
1 'polypeptide(L)'
;MTRKARSPNQKPAEAKLRTMKLAGPAIILLAAAVAIWPLWLNGPSCGDDFYFHFVSWSDAQRSMLQGVLYPHWANSANFGVGEPRFVFYPPVTWMIGALLGLVLPWKGVALALTFLLLAGTGLANRALAREVLADGPATLAGCAAICLGRILSDITQRSAFAELTGGFWVPLLLLFLLRNKNPSGRFWQRTFDGSALPLSLIMAGIWLSNGPLGIEANYLLAATALVCAVLQKSWAPVVRAVVGGSIGIALTSTYLIPAIWERSWANFQDAVTRPNYRIENSWLFGYHADPTLILHNRTLFGISVIAVAMLVVTLTSVLIAWRRGTLPGERPWWIPLALIPLAVFLLQLPVSFPLWNWLPELRFLQLPWRWLLVMQPSLAIFFAAAVWVRPSRRRIAILTACALLFLVISTVTWVFCFNDCKAFNAGFKVWESGEGAEGKPEYAPPDIQYHLLLPDVPRNCVVSNLNDLTDISGEPGDGLNPVRAGSESLCKGRFAEPMNQPERKGFVGVVDQPGYLILGLRNYPAWKTMVNGRSATTLVERGHGLIAIPVEPGPITVVVQWTTTPDVIAGRWVSFLALILLGALYLVERRLA
;
A
#
# COMPACT_ATOMS: atom_id res chain seq x y z
N MET A 1 -23.56 51.34 -0.15
CA MET A 1 -22.75 50.23 0.37
C MET A 1 -21.52 50.79 1.06
N THR A 2 -21.58 50.97 2.36
CA THR A 2 -20.50 51.57 3.18
C THR A 2 -19.52 50.46 3.61
N ARG A 3 -18.30 50.50 3.09
CA ARG A 3 -17.16 49.68 3.58
C ARG A 3 -16.84 50.11 5.01
N LYS A 4 -17.21 49.26 6.00
CA LYS A 4 -16.73 49.44 7.38
C LYS A 4 -15.20 49.30 7.39
N ALA A 5 -14.50 50.39 7.70
CA ALA A 5 -13.06 50.40 7.90
C ALA A 5 -12.72 49.48 9.10
N ARG A 6 -11.88 48.48 8.89
CA ARG A 6 -11.37 47.58 9.95
C ARG A 6 -10.49 48.37 10.92
N SER A 7 -10.77 48.30 12.20
CA SER A 7 -10.00 48.95 13.26
C SER A 7 -8.54 48.50 13.27
N PRO A 8 -7.56 49.40 13.50
CA PRO A 8 -6.12 49.07 13.53
C PRO A 8 -5.72 47.97 14.54
N ASN A 9 -6.49 47.79 15.60
CA ASN A 9 -6.22 46.79 16.65
C ASN A 9 -6.64 45.35 16.30
N GLN A 10 -7.35 45.10 15.18
CA GLN A 10 -7.74 43.75 14.76
C GLN A 10 -6.59 43.00 14.03
N LYS A 11 -5.68 43.71 13.38
CA LYS A 11 -4.55 43.13 12.64
C LYS A 11 -3.59 42.28 13.51
N PRO A 12 -3.11 42.78 14.69
CA PRO A 12 -2.20 41.96 15.52
C PRO A 12 -2.89 40.76 16.18
N ALA A 13 -4.19 40.85 16.50
CA ALA A 13 -4.94 39.73 17.02
C ALA A 13 -5.18 38.62 15.97
N GLU A 14 -5.53 39.00 14.73
CA GLU A 14 -5.68 38.08 13.60
C GLU A 14 -4.33 37.44 13.21
N ALA A 15 -3.23 38.20 13.24
CA ALA A 15 -1.88 37.68 12.99
C ALA A 15 -1.45 36.69 14.07
N LYS A 16 -1.69 36.98 15.36
CA LYS A 16 -1.41 36.09 16.48
C LYS A 16 -2.25 34.81 16.42
N LEU A 17 -3.52 34.91 16.02
CA LEU A 17 -4.42 33.76 15.85
C LEU A 17 -3.99 32.89 14.66
N ARG A 18 -3.47 33.51 13.60
CA ARG A 18 -2.95 32.82 12.41
C ARG A 18 -1.64 32.11 12.68
N THR A 19 -0.71 32.73 13.42
CA THR A 19 0.54 32.09 13.87
C THR A 19 0.28 30.93 14.81
N MET A 20 -0.67 31.01 15.73
CA MET A 20 -1.07 29.90 16.60
C MET A 20 -1.68 28.73 15.81
N LYS A 21 -2.44 28.99 14.75
CA LYS A 21 -3.04 27.95 13.89
C LYS A 21 -1.99 27.17 13.08
N LEU A 22 -0.86 27.77 12.73
CA LEU A 22 0.22 27.14 11.96
C LEU A 22 1.24 26.41 12.84
N ALA A 23 1.34 26.74 14.14
CA ALA A 23 2.32 26.13 15.04
C ALA A 23 2.15 24.60 15.17
N GLY A 24 0.91 24.10 15.29
CA GLY A 24 0.65 22.68 15.41
C GLY A 24 1.11 21.85 14.19
N PRO A 25 0.71 22.20 12.96
CA PRO A 25 1.24 21.58 11.76
C PRO A 25 2.76 21.64 11.65
N ALA A 26 3.38 22.78 11.94
CA ALA A 26 4.84 22.95 11.90
C ALA A 26 5.57 22.01 12.88
N ILE A 27 5.05 21.84 14.09
CA ILE A 27 5.58 20.91 15.08
C ILE A 27 5.51 19.47 14.56
N ILE A 28 4.42 19.07 13.90
CA ILE A 28 4.26 17.74 13.33
C ILE A 28 5.24 17.50 12.17
N LEU A 29 5.41 18.48 11.28
CA LEU A 29 6.40 18.39 10.20
C LEU A 29 7.81 18.27 10.75
N LEU A 30 8.14 19.01 11.80
CA LEU A 30 9.42 18.88 12.51
C LEU A 30 9.58 17.50 13.15
N ALA A 31 8.53 16.99 13.81
CA ALA A 31 8.55 15.64 14.39
C ALA A 31 8.77 14.56 13.31
N ALA A 32 8.11 14.67 12.15
CA ALA A 32 8.33 13.75 11.03
C ALA A 32 9.78 13.84 10.51
N ALA A 33 10.33 15.03 10.36
CA ALA A 33 11.73 15.24 9.96
C ALA A 33 12.72 14.67 10.97
N VAL A 34 12.45 14.86 12.27
CA VAL A 34 13.26 14.29 13.36
C VAL A 34 13.15 12.77 13.39
N ALA A 35 11.98 12.18 13.14
CA ALA A 35 11.81 10.72 13.13
C ALA A 35 12.66 10.03 12.06
N ILE A 36 12.93 10.69 10.95
CA ILE A 36 13.69 10.14 9.81
C ILE A 36 15.14 10.67 9.72
N TRP A 37 15.61 11.39 10.72
CA TRP A 37 16.96 11.96 10.68
C TRP A 37 18.08 10.95 10.38
N PRO A 38 18.00 9.67 10.83
CA PRO A 38 19.03 8.71 10.49
C PRO A 38 19.02 8.30 9.01
N LEU A 39 17.86 8.38 8.32
CA LEU A 39 17.79 8.18 6.86
C LEU A 39 18.53 9.28 6.10
N TRP A 40 18.57 10.49 6.63
CA TRP A 40 19.36 11.58 6.07
C TRP A 40 20.86 11.30 6.09
N LEU A 41 21.33 10.61 7.12
CA LEU A 41 22.75 10.32 7.31
C LEU A 41 23.18 9.03 6.60
N ASN A 42 22.37 7.98 6.70
CA ASN A 42 22.76 6.62 6.27
C ASN A 42 22.11 6.20 4.93
N GLY A 43 21.21 7.03 4.37
CA GLY A 43 20.39 6.65 3.23
C GLY A 43 19.15 5.86 3.63
N PRO A 44 18.38 5.34 2.64
CA PRO A 44 17.16 4.58 2.92
C PRO A 44 17.46 3.30 3.69
N SER A 45 16.52 2.85 4.53
CA SER A 45 16.54 1.49 5.05
C SER A 45 16.02 0.54 3.97
N CYS A 46 16.81 -0.47 3.62
CA CYS A 46 16.45 -1.47 2.63
C CYS A 46 15.78 -2.67 3.30
N GLY A 47 14.56 -2.44 3.81
CA GLY A 47 13.72 -3.50 4.37
C GLY A 47 13.16 -4.44 3.31
N ASP A 48 12.41 -5.45 3.74
CA ASP A 48 11.94 -6.57 2.92
C ASP A 48 11.26 -6.15 1.61
N ASP A 49 10.44 -5.08 1.64
CA ASP A 49 9.68 -4.60 0.50
C ASP A 49 10.40 -3.49 -0.31
N PHE A 50 11.60 -3.03 0.14
CA PHE A 50 12.26 -1.87 -0.45
C PHE A 50 12.58 -2.05 -1.93
N TYR A 51 13.22 -3.17 -2.29
CA TYR A 51 13.63 -3.45 -3.66
C TYR A 51 12.44 -3.56 -4.60
N PHE A 52 11.37 -4.18 -4.16
CA PHE A 52 10.12 -4.26 -4.90
C PHE A 52 9.53 -2.87 -5.21
N HIS A 53 9.48 -1.99 -4.21
CA HIS A 53 9.02 -0.62 -4.41
C HIS A 53 9.92 0.17 -5.35
N PHE A 54 11.23 0.08 -5.14
CA PHE A 54 12.23 0.76 -5.98
C PHE A 54 12.09 0.38 -7.46
N VAL A 55 12.05 -0.92 -7.77
CA VAL A 55 11.86 -1.41 -9.13
C VAL A 55 10.53 -0.96 -9.71
N SER A 56 9.45 -1.01 -8.93
CA SER A 56 8.12 -0.55 -9.37
C SER A 56 8.10 0.94 -9.69
N TRP A 57 8.73 1.78 -8.87
CA TRP A 57 8.83 3.23 -9.13
C TRP A 57 9.63 3.53 -10.39
N SER A 58 10.75 2.85 -10.58
CA SER A 58 11.63 3.06 -11.74
C SER A 58 11.00 2.58 -13.04
N ASP A 59 10.30 1.44 -13.04
CA ASP A 59 9.57 0.94 -14.20
C ASP A 59 8.42 1.87 -14.59
N ALA A 60 7.65 2.33 -13.60
CA ALA A 60 6.58 3.28 -13.84
C ALA A 60 7.13 4.62 -14.37
N GLN A 61 8.22 5.15 -13.80
CA GLN A 61 8.86 6.38 -14.28
C GLN A 61 9.34 6.23 -15.74
N ARG A 62 10.03 5.13 -16.06
CA ARG A 62 10.49 4.86 -17.43
C ARG A 62 9.33 4.81 -18.42
N SER A 63 8.22 4.18 -18.03
CA SER A 63 7.01 4.12 -18.82
C SER A 63 6.39 5.50 -19.03
N MET A 64 6.30 6.33 -17.97
CA MET A 64 5.80 7.71 -18.05
C MET A 64 6.64 8.58 -18.99
N LEU A 65 7.97 8.45 -18.94
CA LEU A 65 8.88 9.16 -19.83
C LEU A 65 8.74 8.75 -21.31
N GLN A 66 8.21 7.54 -21.56
CA GLN A 66 7.89 7.04 -22.89
C GLN A 66 6.42 7.28 -23.30
N GLY A 67 5.68 8.10 -22.54
CA GLY A 67 4.30 8.51 -22.85
C GLY A 67 3.21 7.59 -22.29
N VAL A 68 3.54 6.52 -21.56
CA VAL A 68 2.58 5.63 -20.90
C VAL A 68 2.42 6.07 -19.46
N LEU A 69 1.43 6.94 -19.20
CA LEU A 69 1.22 7.54 -17.87
C LEU A 69 0.71 6.54 -16.82
N TYR A 70 0.00 5.52 -17.25
CA TYR A 70 -0.50 4.44 -16.41
C TYR A 70 -0.10 3.09 -17.01
N PRO A 71 1.13 2.62 -16.73
CA PRO A 71 1.57 1.32 -17.21
C PRO A 71 0.79 0.18 -16.56
N HIS A 72 0.66 -0.93 -17.28
CA HIS A 72 0.08 -2.18 -16.78
C HIS A 72 1.15 -3.25 -16.56
N TRP A 73 2.27 -3.15 -17.29
CA TRP A 73 3.36 -4.11 -17.33
C TRP A 73 4.63 -3.58 -16.71
N ALA A 74 5.22 -4.31 -15.75
CA ALA A 74 6.52 -4.00 -15.17
C ALA A 74 7.61 -4.61 -16.07
N ASN A 75 8.18 -3.78 -16.94
CA ASN A 75 9.06 -4.24 -18.01
C ASN A 75 10.42 -4.75 -17.54
N SER A 76 10.96 -4.26 -16.42
CA SER A 76 12.26 -4.72 -15.91
C SER A 76 12.16 -6.02 -15.10
N ALA A 77 10.97 -6.41 -14.68
CA ALA A 77 10.78 -7.63 -13.91
C ALA A 77 11.17 -8.88 -14.70
N ASN A 78 11.56 -9.94 -13.99
CA ASN A 78 12.03 -11.18 -14.59
C ASN A 78 13.14 -10.93 -15.63
N PHE A 79 14.07 -10.04 -15.29
CA PHE A 79 15.20 -9.69 -16.14
C PHE A 79 14.80 -9.21 -17.55
N GLY A 80 13.73 -8.39 -17.62
CA GLY A 80 13.23 -7.77 -18.85
C GLY A 80 12.16 -8.55 -19.58
N VAL A 81 11.78 -9.73 -19.12
CA VAL A 81 10.61 -10.47 -19.62
C VAL A 81 9.31 -9.80 -19.18
N GLY A 82 9.33 -9.20 -18.00
CA GLY A 82 8.21 -8.45 -17.42
C GLY A 82 7.19 -9.30 -16.68
N GLU A 83 6.25 -8.61 -16.06
CA GLU A 83 5.11 -9.17 -15.31
C GLU A 83 3.95 -8.18 -15.22
N PRO A 84 2.69 -8.62 -15.00
CA PRO A 84 1.50 -7.77 -14.94
C PRO A 84 1.35 -7.04 -13.59
N ARG A 85 2.43 -6.59 -12.98
CA ARG A 85 2.48 -5.99 -11.64
C ARG A 85 1.48 -4.86 -11.47
N PHE A 86 1.41 -3.94 -12.42
CA PHE A 86 0.60 -2.73 -12.31
C PHE A 86 -0.89 -2.96 -12.58
N VAL A 87 -1.28 -4.14 -13.07
CA VAL A 87 -2.68 -4.58 -13.10
C VAL A 87 -3.15 -4.91 -11.68
N PHE A 88 -2.29 -5.56 -10.87
CA PHE A 88 -2.67 -6.10 -9.56
C PHE A 88 -2.22 -5.26 -8.37
N TYR A 89 -1.19 -4.44 -8.53
CA TYR A 89 -0.64 -3.64 -7.43
C TYR A 89 -1.25 -2.24 -7.40
N PRO A 90 -1.82 -1.79 -6.25
CA PRO A 90 -2.50 -0.51 -6.13
C PRO A 90 -1.65 0.69 -6.57
N PRO A 91 -2.22 1.64 -7.34
CA PRO A 91 -1.42 2.61 -8.10
C PRO A 91 -0.81 3.76 -7.30
N VAL A 92 -1.41 4.19 -6.18
CA VAL A 92 -1.03 5.45 -5.52
C VAL A 92 0.44 5.46 -5.11
N THR A 93 0.93 4.38 -4.50
CA THR A 93 2.29 4.36 -3.95
C THR A 93 3.36 4.33 -5.05
N TRP A 94 3.18 3.52 -6.10
CA TRP A 94 4.16 3.48 -7.19
C TRP A 94 4.08 4.73 -8.08
N MET A 95 2.90 5.32 -8.26
CA MET A 95 2.76 6.59 -8.99
C MET A 95 3.47 7.74 -8.26
N ILE A 96 3.27 7.86 -6.95
CA ILE A 96 3.96 8.91 -6.17
C ILE A 96 5.48 8.69 -6.23
N GLY A 97 5.96 7.46 -6.05
CA GLY A 97 7.39 7.15 -6.16
C GLY A 97 7.96 7.47 -7.54
N ALA A 98 7.26 7.11 -8.62
CA ALA A 98 7.64 7.43 -9.99
C ALA A 98 7.70 8.96 -10.25
N LEU A 99 6.66 9.69 -9.80
CA LEU A 99 6.62 11.15 -9.93
C LEU A 99 7.74 11.85 -9.14
N LEU A 100 8.02 11.39 -7.92
CA LEU A 100 9.17 11.88 -7.16
C LEU A 100 10.49 11.57 -7.87
N GLY A 101 10.60 10.43 -8.51
CA GLY A 101 11.76 10.03 -9.30
C GLY A 101 12.02 10.89 -10.54
N LEU A 102 11.00 11.62 -11.05
CA LEU A 102 11.20 12.60 -12.14
C LEU A 102 12.01 13.82 -11.69
N VAL A 103 12.03 14.14 -10.40
CA VAL A 103 12.62 15.38 -9.86
C VAL A 103 13.71 15.14 -8.81
N LEU A 104 13.78 13.94 -8.24
CA LEU A 104 14.73 13.59 -7.18
C LEU A 104 15.61 12.40 -7.61
N PRO A 105 16.86 12.33 -7.16
CA PRO A 105 17.66 11.12 -7.28
C PRO A 105 17.01 9.97 -6.46
N TRP A 106 17.19 8.73 -6.87
CA TRP A 106 16.50 7.57 -6.29
C TRP A 106 16.66 7.43 -4.76
N LYS A 107 17.85 7.77 -4.21
CA LYS A 107 18.06 7.81 -2.76
C LYS A 107 17.14 8.84 -2.08
N GLY A 108 16.88 9.96 -2.74
CA GLY A 108 15.98 11.01 -2.26
C GLY A 108 14.50 10.65 -2.36
N VAL A 109 14.10 9.80 -3.31
CA VAL A 109 12.71 9.36 -3.49
C VAL A 109 12.18 8.64 -2.25
N ALA A 110 12.92 7.62 -1.79
CA ALA A 110 12.51 6.86 -0.61
C ALA A 110 12.41 7.74 0.65
N LEU A 111 13.37 8.66 0.81
CA LEU A 111 13.40 9.59 1.93
C LEU A 111 12.22 10.57 1.89
N ALA A 112 11.97 11.18 0.73
CA ALA A 112 10.86 12.11 0.53
C ALA A 112 9.51 11.42 0.76
N LEU A 113 9.33 10.21 0.22
CA LEU A 113 8.10 9.43 0.41
C LEU A 113 7.89 9.08 1.89
N THR A 114 8.94 8.64 2.59
CA THR A 114 8.87 8.37 4.04
C THR A 114 8.45 9.61 4.82
N PHE A 115 9.07 10.76 4.52
CA PHE A 115 8.69 12.03 5.14
C PHE A 115 7.23 12.39 4.89
N LEU A 116 6.76 12.30 3.66
CA LEU A 116 5.36 12.60 3.29
C LEU A 116 4.37 11.69 4.03
N LEU A 117 4.66 10.39 4.13
CA LEU A 117 3.82 9.43 4.83
C LEU A 117 3.75 9.71 6.33
N LEU A 118 4.87 10.01 6.99
CA LEU A 118 4.89 10.36 8.41
C LEU A 118 4.23 11.71 8.69
N ALA A 119 4.52 12.72 7.88
CA ALA A 119 3.89 14.04 7.99
C ALA A 119 2.36 13.92 7.80
N GLY A 120 1.92 13.18 6.77
CA GLY A 120 0.51 12.88 6.53
C GLY A 120 -0.14 12.16 7.72
N THR A 121 0.53 11.14 8.27
CA THR A 121 0.09 10.42 9.47
C THR A 121 -0.14 11.36 10.65
N GLY A 122 0.85 12.20 10.98
CA GLY A 122 0.72 13.14 12.09
C GLY A 122 -0.38 14.18 11.87
N LEU A 123 -0.48 14.74 10.65
CA LEU A 123 -1.50 15.74 10.32
C LEU A 123 -2.92 15.17 10.33
N ALA A 124 -3.11 13.95 9.81
CA ALA A 124 -4.41 13.29 9.80
C ALA A 124 -4.88 12.91 11.22
N ASN A 125 -3.98 12.37 12.05
CA ASN A 125 -4.28 12.10 13.46
C ASN A 125 -4.58 13.38 14.25
N ARG A 126 -3.85 14.48 13.99
CA ARG A 126 -4.20 15.78 14.57
C ARG A 126 -5.57 16.27 14.10
N ALA A 127 -5.91 16.08 12.83
CA ALA A 127 -7.22 16.48 12.31
C ALA A 127 -8.36 15.73 13.02
N LEU A 128 -8.24 14.41 13.18
CA LEU A 128 -9.19 13.59 13.94
C LEU A 128 -9.24 14.02 15.41
N ALA A 129 -8.08 14.19 16.04
CA ALA A 129 -8.00 14.58 17.45
C ALA A 129 -8.61 15.97 17.73
N ARG A 130 -8.54 16.91 16.79
CA ARG A 130 -9.13 18.25 16.93
C ARG A 130 -10.65 18.31 17.00
N GLU A 131 -11.34 17.28 16.58
CA GLU A 131 -12.79 17.19 16.74
C GLU A 131 -13.19 17.04 18.23
N VAL A 132 -12.29 16.52 19.05
CA VAL A 132 -12.58 16.11 20.43
C VAL A 132 -11.59 16.66 21.46
N LEU A 133 -10.46 17.22 21.03
CA LEU A 133 -9.42 17.78 21.88
C LEU A 133 -9.04 19.20 21.41
N ALA A 134 -8.55 20.01 22.35
CA ALA A 134 -7.98 21.33 22.03
C ALA A 134 -6.72 21.19 21.17
N ASP A 135 -6.28 22.28 20.53
CA ASP A 135 -5.18 22.28 19.55
C ASP A 135 -3.84 21.70 20.08
N GLY A 136 -3.49 22.00 21.34
CA GLY A 136 -2.27 21.48 21.96
C GLY A 136 -2.25 19.96 22.11
N PRO A 137 -3.21 19.33 22.81
CA PRO A 137 -3.26 17.87 22.91
C PRO A 137 -3.52 17.20 21.57
N ALA A 138 -4.24 17.83 20.63
CA ALA A 138 -4.40 17.30 19.27
C ALA A 138 -3.05 17.28 18.50
N THR A 139 -2.21 18.30 18.69
CA THR A 139 -0.84 18.32 18.12
C THR A 139 0.03 17.22 18.75
N LEU A 140 -0.07 17.01 20.06
CA LEU A 140 0.61 15.90 20.73
C LEU A 140 0.15 14.53 20.21
N ALA A 141 -1.16 14.35 19.94
CA ALA A 141 -1.68 13.13 19.32
C ALA A 141 -1.07 12.91 17.93
N GLY A 142 -0.95 13.96 17.11
CA GLY A 142 -0.26 13.89 15.82
C GLY A 142 1.20 13.46 15.93
N CYS A 143 1.96 14.02 16.87
CA CYS A 143 3.34 13.61 17.12
C CYS A 143 3.42 12.18 17.66
N ALA A 144 2.54 11.79 18.58
CA ALA A 144 2.46 10.45 19.14
C ALA A 144 2.17 9.39 18.05
N ALA A 145 1.31 9.71 17.08
CA ALA A 145 1.01 8.82 15.96
C ALA A 145 2.22 8.56 15.04
N ILE A 146 3.23 9.43 15.02
CA ILE A 146 4.45 9.21 14.22
C ILE A 146 5.37 8.17 14.89
N CYS A 147 5.46 8.13 16.22
CA CYS A 147 6.48 7.34 16.93
C CYS A 147 5.91 6.18 17.76
N LEU A 148 4.69 6.31 18.29
CA LEU A 148 4.11 5.24 19.10
C LEU A 148 3.52 4.16 18.20
N GLY A 149 3.83 2.90 18.48
CA GLY A 149 3.33 1.75 17.75
C GLY A 149 4.32 1.23 16.72
N ARG A 150 3.78 0.75 15.58
CA ARG A 150 4.54 -0.05 14.61
C ARG A 150 5.14 0.77 13.47
N ILE A 151 4.70 1.99 13.23
CA ILE A 151 5.03 2.76 12.00
C ILE A 151 6.53 2.87 11.74
N LEU A 152 7.34 3.18 12.77
CA LEU A 152 8.79 3.31 12.59
C LEU A 152 9.46 1.97 12.25
N SER A 153 9.01 0.86 12.82
CA SER A 153 9.53 -0.47 12.47
C SER A 153 9.12 -0.88 11.04
N ASP A 154 7.93 -0.52 10.60
CA ASP A 154 7.50 -0.78 9.21
C ASP A 154 8.31 0.03 8.19
N ILE A 155 8.77 1.23 8.56
CA ILE A 155 9.69 2.03 7.73
C ILE A 155 11.06 1.37 7.66
N THR A 156 11.62 0.96 8.80
CA THR A 156 13.01 0.54 8.91
C THR A 156 13.22 -0.91 8.54
N GLN A 157 12.40 -1.81 9.08
CA GLN A 157 12.54 -3.26 8.91
C GLN A 157 11.91 -3.74 7.60
N ARG A 158 10.74 -3.19 7.24
CA ARG A 158 9.98 -3.69 6.08
C ARG A 158 10.03 -2.78 4.87
N SER A 159 10.17 -1.46 5.06
CA SER A 159 9.99 -0.47 3.98
C SER A 159 8.62 -0.60 3.28
N ALA A 160 7.57 -0.89 4.05
CA ALA A 160 6.23 -1.20 3.55
C ALA A 160 5.44 0.08 3.18
N PHE A 161 5.92 0.85 2.21
CA PHE A 161 5.39 2.19 1.86
C PHE A 161 3.89 2.19 1.56
N ALA A 162 3.37 1.15 0.91
CA ALA A 162 1.94 1.05 0.62
C ALA A 162 1.10 0.87 1.90
N GLU A 163 1.53 0.03 2.84
CA GLU A 163 0.88 -0.19 4.12
C GLU A 163 0.93 1.08 4.99
N LEU A 164 2.06 1.80 4.98
CA LEU A 164 2.24 3.05 5.73
C LEU A 164 1.24 4.17 5.34
N THR A 165 0.62 4.09 4.17
CA THR A 165 -0.46 5.02 3.79
C THR A 165 -1.65 4.96 4.75
N GLY A 166 -1.85 3.82 5.41
CA GLY A 166 -2.90 3.65 6.44
C GLY A 166 -2.73 4.58 7.63
N GLY A 167 -1.49 5.00 7.92
CA GLY A 167 -1.22 5.96 8.99
C GLY A 167 -1.98 7.28 8.84
N PHE A 168 -2.25 7.71 7.60
CA PHE A 168 -3.07 8.91 7.38
C PHE A 168 -4.49 8.59 6.89
N TRP A 169 -4.73 7.49 6.16
CA TRP A 169 -6.06 7.16 5.69
C TRP A 169 -7.01 6.72 6.82
N VAL A 170 -6.55 5.88 7.74
CA VAL A 170 -7.37 5.36 8.84
C VAL A 170 -7.92 6.47 9.74
N PRO A 171 -7.10 7.43 10.25
CA PRO A 171 -7.65 8.54 11.04
C PRO A 171 -8.59 9.43 10.24
N LEU A 172 -8.40 9.62 8.93
CA LEU A 172 -9.35 10.37 8.09
C LEU A 172 -10.67 9.61 7.91
N LEU A 173 -10.64 8.29 7.73
CA LEU A 173 -11.83 7.43 7.69
C LEU A 173 -12.64 7.60 8.99
N LEU A 174 -11.98 7.45 10.14
CA LEU A 174 -12.61 7.62 11.45
C LEU A 174 -13.14 9.03 11.66
N LEU A 175 -12.42 10.05 11.22
CA LEU A 175 -12.85 11.45 11.30
C LEU A 175 -14.22 11.66 10.63
N PHE A 176 -14.37 11.26 9.37
CA PHE A 176 -15.60 11.52 8.63
C PHE A 176 -16.72 10.53 8.94
N LEU A 177 -16.41 9.37 9.50
CA LEU A 177 -17.40 8.44 10.00
C LEU A 177 -17.98 8.88 11.37
N LEU A 178 -17.11 9.30 12.29
CA LEU A 178 -17.52 9.70 13.65
C LEU A 178 -18.14 11.09 13.71
N ARG A 179 -17.77 11.97 12.75
CA ARG A 179 -18.29 13.34 12.69
C ARG A 179 -19.81 13.33 12.51
N ASN A 180 -20.49 14.17 13.29
CA ASN A 180 -21.92 14.41 13.20
C ASN A 180 -22.16 15.91 13.41
N LYS A 181 -22.26 16.67 12.32
CA LYS A 181 -22.41 18.12 12.35
C LYS A 181 -23.82 18.56 12.75
N ASN A 182 -24.83 17.69 12.53
CA ASN A 182 -26.25 17.98 12.77
C ASN A 182 -26.87 16.93 13.70
N PRO A 183 -26.47 16.83 14.99
CA PRO A 183 -26.94 15.77 15.89
C PRO A 183 -28.45 15.81 16.16
N SER A 184 -29.06 16.99 16.11
CA SER A 184 -30.52 17.21 16.26
C SER A 184 -31.29 17.27 14.94
N GLY A 185 -30.59 17.14 13.80
CA GLY A 185 -31.18 17.19 12.48
C GLY A 185 -32.04 15.97 12.14
N ARG A 186 -32.87 16.09 11.09
CA ARG A 186 -33.62 14.96 10.53
C ARG A 186 -32.66 13.88 10.00
N PHE A 187 -33.15 12.66 9.84
CA PHE A 187 -32.35 11.49 9.40
C PHE A 187 -31.42 11.81 8.22
N TRP A 188 -31.92 12.39 7.14
CA TRP A 188 -31.13 12.71 5.94
C TRP A 188 -30.10 13.84 6.17
N GLN A 189 -30.40 14.81 7.04
CA GLN A 189 -29.45 15.86 7.43
C GLN A 189 -28.30 15.31 8.29
N ARG A 190 -28.58 14.26 9.08
CA ARG A 190 -27.56 13.54 9.86
C ARG A 190 -26.74 12.62 8.98
N THR A 191 -27.33 12.03 7.93
CA THR A 191 -26.66 11.13 7.00
C THR A 191 -25.70 11.91 6.08
N PHE A 192 -26.18 13.00 5.49
CA PHE A 192 -25.50 13.81 4.48
C PHE A 192 -25.11 15.19 5.03
N ASP A 193 -24.36 15.20 6.14
CA ASP A 193 -23.91 16.40 6.85
C ASP A 193 -22.58 16.98 6.29
N GLY A 194 -22.21 16.62 5.08
CA GLY A 194 -20.93 16.97 4.46
C GLY A 194 -19.79 16.00 4.81
N SER A 195 -20.13 14.80 5.30
CA SER A 195 -19.12 13.78 5.65
C SER A 195 -19.09 12.57 4.70
N ALA A 196 -20.16 12.29 3.96
CA ALA A 196 -20.24 11.13 3.07
C ALA A 196 -19.34 11.28 1.84
N LEU A 197 -19.25 12.48 1.25
CA LEU A 197 -18.38 12.75 0.11
C LEU A 197 -16.89 12.58 0.44
N PRO A 198 -16.32 13.20 1.51
CA PRO A 198 -14.94 12.92 1.90
C PRO A 198 -14.70 11.44 2.23
N LEU A 199 -15.68 10.77 2.85
CA LEU A 199 -15.60 9.35 3.15
C LEU A 199 -15.46 8.51 1.88
N SER A 200 -16.20 8.85 0.79
CA SER A 200 -16.05 8.20 -0.52
C SER A 200 -14.65 8.35 -1.09
N LEU A 201 -14.10 9.56 -1.04
CA LEU A 201 -12.74 9.83 -1.55
C LEU A 201 -11.65 9.11 -0.72
N ILE A 202 -11.84 9.03 0.61
CA ILE A 202 -10.93 8.33 1.50
C ILE A 202 -10.96 6.83 1.22
N MET A 203 -12.14 6.22 1.08
CA MET A 203 -12.26 4.81 0.73
C MET A 203 -11.61 4.50 -0.62
N ALA A 204 -11.81 5.36 -1.62
CA ALA A 204 -11.10 5.24 -2.89
C ALA A 204 -9.58 5.32 -2.71
N GLY A 205 -9.09 6.32 -1.97
CA GLY A 205 -7.67 6.48 -1.67
C GLY A 205 -7.06 5.27 -0.97
N ILE A 206 -7.77 4.68 -0.02
CA ILE A 206 -7.35 3.45 0.68
C ILE A 206 -7.15 2.30 -0.31
N TRP A 207 -8.16 1.96 -1.09
CA TRP A 207 -8.10 0.85 -2.06
C TRP A 207 -7.05 1.07 -3.14
N LEU A 208 -6.87 2.30 -3.61
CA LEU A 208 -5.83 2.65 -4.58
C LEU A 208 -4.42 2.72 -3.98
N SER A 209 -4.28 2.67 -2.65
CA SER A 209 -2.98 2.70 -1.96
C SER A 209 -2.50 1.32 -1.55
N ASN A 210 -3.39 0.48 -1.00
CA ASN A 210 -3.03 -0.84 -0.48
C ASN A 210 -4.27 -1.74 -0.38
N GLY A 211 -4.28 -2.88 -1.06
CA GLY A 211 -5.40 -3.84 -1.07
C GLY A 211 -5.74 -4.40 0.31
N PRO A 212 -4.78 -4.96 1.08
CA PRO A 212 -5.00 -5.36 2.46
C PRO A 212 -5.63 -4.28 3.33
N LEU A 213 -5.13 -3.05 3.26
CA LEU A 213 -5.72 -1.91 3.98
C LEU A 213 -7.15 -1.62 3.54
N GLY A 214 -7.49 -1.84 2.26
CA GLY A 214 -8.85 -1.74 1.75
C GLY A 214 -9.80 -2.71 2.43
N ILE A 215 -9.37 -3.95 2.63
CA ILE A 215 -10.13 -4.96 3.38
C ILE A 215 -10.31 -4.54 4.84
N GLU A 216 -9.22 -4.15 5.52
CA GLU A 216 -9.27 -3.66 6.91
C GLU A 216 -10.21 -2.46 7.05
N ALA A 217 -10.16 -1.51 6.13
CA ALA A 217 -10.99 -0.31 6.15
C ALA A 217 -12.47 -0.63 5.99
N ASN A 218 -12.85 -1.61 5.17
CA ASN A 218 -14.25 -2.04 5.03
C ASN A 218 -14.79 -2.60 6.34
N TYR A 219 -14.04 -3.46 7.02
CA TYR A 219 -14.45 -4.02 8.31
C TYR A 219 -14.47 -2.95 9.42
N LEU A 220 -13.46 -2.07 9.45
CA LEU A 220 -13.42 -0.94 10.39
C LEU A 220 -14.62 -0.01 10.19
N LEU A 221 -14.91 0.34 8.93
CA LEU A 221 -16.03 1.20 8.55
C LEU A 221 -17.35 0.59 9.01
N ALA A 222 -17.61 -0.69 8.69
CA ALA A 222 -18.83 -1.39 9.04
C ALA A 222 -19.01 -1.51 10.58
N ALA A 223 -17.99 -2.01 11.28
CA ALA A 223 -18.04 -2.20 12.72
C ALA A 223 -18.22 -0.86 13.46
N THR A 224 -17.46 0.16 13.09
CA THR A 224 -17.55 1.48 13.72
C THR A 224 -18.90 2.15 13.44
N ALA A 225 -19.44 2.05 12.21
CA ALA A 225 -20.75 2.58 11.85
C ALA A 225 -21.87 1.93 12.67
N LEU A 226 -21.83 0.61 12.89
CA LEU A 226 -22.80 -0.12 13.73
C LEU A 226 -22.73 0.34 15.20
N VAL A 227 -21.53 0.45 15.77
CA VAL A 227 -21.35 0.97 17.13
C VAL A 227 -21.92 2.38 17.24
N CYS A 228 -21.61 3.26 16.27
CA CYS A 228 -22.17 4.62 16.24
C CYS A 228 -23.69 4.62 16.11
N ALA A 229 -24.27 3.74 15.31
CA ALA A 229 -25.73 3.64 15.13
C ALA A 229 -26.44 3.28 16.47
N VAL A 230 -25.87 2.33 17.20
CA VAL A 230 -26.38 1.96 18.54
C VAL A 230 -26.28 3.12 19.52
N LEU A 231 -25.12 3.76 19.62
CA LEU A 231 -24.87 4.87 20.55
C LEU A 231 -25.72 6.10 20.24
N GLN A 232 -25.92 6.39 18.96
CA GLN A 232 -26.71 7.54 18.48
C GLN A 232 -28.20 7.21 18.31
N LYS A 233 -28.62 5.95 18.53
CA LYS A 233 -29.97 5.46 18.27
C LYS A 233 -30.49 5.86 16.87
N SER A 234 -29.65 5.73 15.84
CA SER A 234 -29.92 6.18 14.49
C SER A 234 -29.10 5.40 13.46
N TRP A 235 -29.72 5.00 12.38
CA TRP A 235 -29.06 4.34 11.25
C TRP A 235 -28.27 5.29 10.32
N ALA A 236 -28.29 6.60 10.58
CA ALA A 236 -27.57 7.59 9.75
C ALA A 236 -26.07 7.27 9.57
N PRO A 237 -25.29 6.88 10.60
CA PRO A 237 -23.90 6.46 10.42
C PRO A 237 -23.73 5.26 9.48
N VAL A 238 -24.63 4.27 9.55
CA VAL A 238 -24.58 3.08 8.68
C VAL A 238 -24.88 3.44 7.24
N VAL A 239 -25.94 4.23 6.98
CA VAL A 239 -26.26 4.67 5.61
C VAL A 239 -25.14 5.53 5.03
N ARG A 240 -24.55 6.42 5.83
CA ARG A 240 -23.36 7.20 5.44
C ARG A 240 -22.19 6.27 5.06
N ALA A 241 -21.91 5.27 5.88
CA ALA A 241 -20.85 4.30 5.64
C ALA A 241 -21.09 3.49 4.36
N VAL A 242 -22.32 3.01 4.15
CA VAL A 242 -22.69 2.27 2.93
C VAL A 242 -22.56 3.16 1.68
N VAL A 243 -23.15 4.36 1.69
CA VAL A 243 -23.07 5.28 0.53
C VAL A 243 -21.62 5.68 0.27
N GLY A 244 -20.90 6.16 1.31
CA GLY A 244 -19.51 6.58 1.18
C GLY A 244 -18.58 5.44 0.76
N GLY A 245 -18.74 4.27 1.36
CA GLY A 245 -17.96 3.07 1.03
C GLY A 245 -18.21 2.58 -0.39
N SER A 246 -19.48 2.43 -0.79
CA SER A 246 -19.84 1.93 -2.12
C SER A 246 -19.40 2.86 -3.25
N ILE A 247 -19.61 4.18 -3.12
CA ILE A 247 -19.11 5.16 -4.10
C ILE A 247 -17.57 5.14 -4.12
N GLY A 248 -16.92 5.05 -2.95
CA GLY A 248 -15.47 4.96 -2.85
C GLY A 248 -14.90 3.75 -3.59
N ILE A 249 -15.45 2.56 -3.36
CA ILE A 249 -15.05 1.33 -4.07
C ILE A 249 -15.33 1.47 -5.57
N ALA A 250 -16.51 1.98 -5.97
CA ALA A 250 -16.84 2.17 -7.36
C ALA A 250 -15.89 3.15 -8.08
N LEU A 251 -15.38 4.19 -7.40
CA LEU A 251 -14.36 5.08 -7.95
C LEU A 251 -13.05 4.36 -8.28
N THR A 252 -12.73 3.26 -7.61
CA THR A 252 -11.50 2.48 -7.83
C THR A 252 -11.63 1.41 -8.89
N SER A 253 -12.80 1.27 -9.52
CA SER A 253 -13.11 0.17 -10.43
C SER A 253 -12.20 0.10 -11.66
N THR A 254 -11.60 1.23 -12.08
CA THR A 254 -10.56 1.26 -13.14
C THR A 254 -9.35 0.38 -12.81
N TYR A 255 -9.05 0.21 -11.52
CA TYR A 255 -8.01 -0.67 -11.00
C TYR A 255 -8.60 -2.00 -10.52
N LEU A 256 -9.67 -1.94 -9.71
CA LEU A 256 -10.15 -3.09 -8.94
C LEU A 256 -10.86 -4.14 -9.82
N ILE A 257 -11.60 -3.73 -10.86
CA ILE A 257 -12.27 -4.67 -11.76
C ILE A 257 -11.24 -5.50 -12.56
N PRO A 258 -10.23 -4.91 -13.24
CA PRO A 258 -9.17 -5.69 -13.86
C PRO A 258 -8.45 -6.62 -12.89
N ALA A 259 -8.05 -6.11 -11.72
CA ALA A 259 -7.35 -6.91 -10.72
C ALA A 259 -8.14 -8.15 -10.24
N ILE A 260 -9.47 -8.03 -10.12
CA ILE A 260 -10.34 -9.15 -9.73
C ILE A 260 -10.59 -10.08 -10.92
N TRP A 261 -10.87 -9.52 -12.11
CA TRP A 261 -11.22 -10.29 -13.29
C TRP A 261 -10.06 -11.14 -13.79
N GLU A 262 -8.88 -10.54 -13.84
CA GLU A 262 -7.66 -11.17 -14.34
C GLU A 262 -6.87 -11.95 -13.27
N ARG A 263 -7.41 -12.08 -12.04
CA ARG A 263 -6.72 -12.73 -10.91
C ARG A 263 -6.25 -14.16 -11.17
N SER A 264 -6.90 -14.88 -12.11
CA SER A 264 -6.49 -16.22 -12.52
C SER A 264 -5.16 -16.25 -13.31
N TRP A 265 -4.69 -15.10 -13.77
CA TRP A 265 -3.41 -14.94 -14.44
C TRP A 265 -2.24 -14.62 -13.48
N ALA A 266 -2.50 -14.65 -12.18
CA ALA A 266 -1.51 -14.40 -11.16
C ALA A 266 -1.61 -15.42 -10.01
N ASN A 267 -0.48 -15.84 -9.46
CA ASN A 267 -0.41 -16.87 -8.42
C ASN A 267 -0.61 -16.29 -7.01
N PHE A 268 -1.76 -15.66 -6.76
CA PHE A 268 -2.06 -15.12 -5.43
C PHE A 268 -2.22 -16.17 -4.34
N GLN A 269 -2.42 -17.44 -4.71
CA GLN A 269 -2.44 -18.54 -3.73
C GLN A 269 -1.07 -18.70 -3.05
N ASP A 270 0.01 -18.49 -3.77
CA ASP A 270 1.36 -18.52 -3.21
C ASP A 270 1.51 -17.51 -2.04
N ALA A 271 0.92 -16.32 -2.19
CA ALA A 271 0.98 -15.28 -1.18
C ALA A 271 0.27 -15.61 0.14
N VAL A 272 -0.66 -16.60 0.16
CA VAL A 272 -1.42 -16.99 1.37
C VAL A 272 -1.10 -18.41 1.85
N THR A 273 -0.39 -19.19 1.05
CA THR A 273 -0.05 -20.59 1.37
C THR A 273 1.35 -20.78 1.93
N ARG A 274 2.26 -19.83 1.71
CA ARG A 274 3.62 -19.90 2.28
C ARG A 274 3.57 -19.97 3.80
N PRO A 275 4.39 -20.82 4.44
CA PRO A 275 4.35 -21.03 5.89
C PRO A 275 4.38 -19.74 6.73
N ASN A 276 5.21 -18.76 6.34
CA ASN A 276 5.34 -17.47 7.03
C ASN A 276 4.17 -16.48 6.77
N TYR A 277 3.27 -16.78 5.81
CA TYR A 277 2.09 -15.95 5.50
C TYR A 277 0.77 -16.62 5.93
N ARG A 278 0.82 -17.83 6.47
CA ARG A 278 -0.36 -18.49 7.01
C ARG A 278 -0.79 -17.84 8.31
N ILE A 279 -2.07 -17.56 8.43
CA ILE A 279 -2.69 -17.02 9.66
C ILE A 279 -2.40 -17.90 10.85
N GLU A 280 -2.47 -19.22 10.66
CA GLU A 280 -2.25 -20.24 11.67
C GLU A 280 -0.85 -20.16 12.33
N ASN A 281 0.13 -19.65 11.58
CA ASN A 281 1.51 -19.47 12.04
C ASN A 281 1.81 -18.07 12.58
N SER A 282 0.79 -17.16 12.61
CA SER A 282 1.00 -15.73 12.83
C SER A 282 0.27 -15.15 14.05
N TRP A 283 -0.16 -16.01 14.99
CA TRP A 283 -0.78 -15.60 16.25
C TRP A 283 0.23 -14.98 17.22
N LEU A 284 -0.22 -14.03 18.04
CA LEU A 284 0.63 -13.39 19.05
C LEU A 284 1.35 -14.46 19.92
N PHE A 285 2.66 -14.26 20.10
CA PHE A 285 3.56 -15.15 20.83
C PHE A 285 3.58 -16.61 20.32
N GLY A 286 3.10 -16.84 19.09
CA GLY A 286 3.25 -18.13 18.45
C GLY A 286 4.74 -18.49 18.27
N TYR A 287 5.05 -19.77 18.43
CA TYR A 287 6.39 -20.30 18.20
C TYR A 287 6.28 -21.58 17.38
N HIS A 288 7.12 -21.67 16.36
CA HIS A 288 7.17 -22.82 15.44
C HIS A 288 8.55 -23.44 15.47
N ALA A 289 8.60 -24.75 15.65
CA ALA A 289 9.86 -25.51 15.70
C ALA A 289 10.50 -25.70 14.30
N ASP A 290 9.77 -25.39 13.23
CA ASP A 290 10.26 -25.48 11.86
C ASP A 290 11.44 -24.50 11.65
N PRO A 291 12.63 -24.98 11.23
CA PRO A 291 13.80 -24.14 10.99
C PRO A 291 13.56 -23.03 9.97
N THR A 292 12.67 -23.23 8.99
CA THR A 292 12.32 -22.21 7.98
C THR A 292 11.59 -21.01 8.58
N LEU A 293 11.02 -21.16 9.78
CA LEU A 293 10.27 -20.13 10.49
C LEU A 293 11.07 -19.42 11.60
N ILE A 294 12.38 -19.64 11.73
CA ILE A 294 13.20 -19.01 12.78
C ILE A 294 13.14 -17.48 12.72
N LEU A 295 13.28 -16.90 11.52
CA LEU A 295 13.19 -15.46 11.33
C LEU A 295 11.77 -14.96 11.60
N HIS A 296 10.76 -15.70 11.15
CA HIS A 296 9.33 -15.42 11.41
C HIS A 296 9.04 -15.41 12.92
N ASN A 297 9.54 -16.39 13.68
CA ASN A 297 9.39 -16.45 15.14
C ASN A 297 9.96 -15.20 15.84
N ARG A 298 11.13 -14.71 15.41
CA ARG A 298 11.75 -13.48 15.96
C ARG A 298 10.88 -12.25 15.66
N THR A 299 10.45 -12.12 14.42
CA THR A 299 9.56 -11.02 13.99
C THR A 299 8.25 -11.06 14.76
N LEU A 300 7.64 -12.23 14.87
CA LEU A 300 6.39 -12.45 15.58
C LEU A 300 6.50 -12.10 17.06
N PHE A 301 7.58 -12.48 17.73
CA PHE A 301 7.82 -12.10 19.12
C PHE A 301 7.91 -10.59 19.29
N GLY A 302 8.72 -9.90 18.48
CA GLY A 302 8.87 -8.44 18.53
C GLY A 302 7.53 -7.73 18.31
N ILE A 303 6.77 -8.14 17.30
CA ILE A 303 5.45 -7.59 17.00
C ILE A 303 4.45 -7.86 18.13
N SER A 304 4.51 -9.05 18.75
CA SER A 304 3.65 -9.39 19.89
C SER A 304 3.89 -8.47 21.08
N VAL A 305 5.16 -8.16 21.38
CA VAL A 305 5.52 -7.20 22.43
C VAL A 305 4.98 -5.80 22.10
N ILE A 306 5.11 -5.35 20.83
CA ILE A 306 4.56 -4.07 20.38
C ILE A 306 3.04 -4.05 20.52
N ALA A 307 2.34 -5.11 20.10
CA ALA A 307 0.88 -5.20 20.19
C ALA A 307 0.37 -5.10 21.62
N VAL A 308 0.99 -5.84 22.56
CA VAL A 308 0.66 -5.77 23.99
C VAL A 308 0.96 -4.40 24.56
N ALA A 309 2.12 -3.82 24.23
CA ALA A 309 2.48 -2.46 24.68
C ALA A 309 1.48 -1.42 24.19
N MET A 310 1.08 -1.47 22.92
CA MET A 310 0.06 -0.58 22.35
C MET A 310 -1.28 -0.73 23.10
N LEU A 311 -1.73 -1.96 23.35
CA LEU A 311 -2.97 -2.22 24.08
C LEU A 311 -2.88 -1.67 25.51
N VAL A 312 -1.84 -2.02 26.26
CA VAL A 312 -1.66 -1.60 27.66
C VAL A 312 -1.58 -0.07 27.78
N VAL A 313 -0.78 0.59 26.92
CA VAL A 313 -0.68 2.05 26.91
C VAL A 313 -2.03 2.68 26.57
N THR A 314 -2.78 2.14 25.61
CA THR A 314 -4.09 2.67 25.24
C THR A 314 -5.09 2.52 26.39
N LEU A 315 -5.23 1.32 26.96
CA LEU A 315 -6.18 1.08 28.05
C LEU A 315 -5.85 1.88 29.32
N THR A 316 -4.56 1.97 29.66
CA THR A 316 -4.09 2.81 30.77
C THR A 316 -4.40 4.28 30.50
N SER A 317 -4.20 4.75 29.27
CA SER A 317 -4.52 6.12 28.87
C SER A 317 -6.03 6.39 28.94
N VAL A 318 -6.87 5.46 28.48
CA VAL A 318 -8.34 5.53 28.65
C VAL A 318 -8.71 5.64 30.12
N LEU A 319 -8.15 4.79 30.98
CA LEU A 319 -8.43 4.80 32.42
C LEU A 319 -8.00 6.12 33.09
N ILE A 320 -6.83 6.64 32.75
CA ILE A 320 -6.33 7.93 33.26
C ILE A 320 -7.24 9.07 32.78
N ALA A 321 -7.58 9.11 31.49
CA ALA A 321 -8.46 10.12 30.92
C ALA A 321 -9.86 10.07 31.55
N TRP A 322 -10.40 8.86 31.74
CA TRP A 322 -11.69 8.66 32.44
C TRP A 322 -11.64 9.19 33.87
N ARG A 323 -10.66 8.80 34.68
CA ARG A 323 -10.50 9.26 36.08
C ARG A 323 -10.33 10.78 36.19
N ARG A 324 -9.73 11.42 35.16
CA ARG A 324 -9.53 12.87 35.14
C ARG A 324 -10.66 13.65 34.50
N GLY A 325 -11.68 12.99 33.95
CA GLY A 325 -12.74 13.63 33.19
C GLY A 325 -12.25 14.29 31.88
N THR A 326 -11.17 13.77 31.30
CA THR A 326 -10.58 14.29 30.06
C THR A 326 -10.77 13.36 28.86
N LEU A 327 -11.79 12.49 28.92
CA LEU A 327 -12.13 11.63 27.77
C LEU A 327 -12.38 12.47 26.52
N PRO A 328 -11.93 12.01 25.35
CA PRO A 328 -12.05 12.76 24.11
C PRO A 328 -13.48 12.77 23.58
N GLY A 329 -14.18 13.89 23.76
CA GLY A 329 -15.54 14.09 23.28
C GLY A 329 -16.62 13.31 24.03
N GLU A 330 -17.78 13.20 23.39
CA GLU A 330 -18.94 12.46 23.92
C GLU A 330 -18.83 10.95 23.65
N ARG A 331 -19.77 10.15 24.21
CA ARG A 331 -19.83 8.69 24.06
C ARG A 331 -19.72 8.21 22.60
N PRO A 332 -20.40 8.82 21.61
CA PRO A 332 -20.28 8.41 20.20
C PRO A 332 -18.89 8.59 19.60
N TRP A 333 -18.00 9.36 20.23
CA TRP A 333 -16.61 9.54 19.82
C TRP A 333 -15.66 8.58 20.54
N TRP A 334 -15.61 8.63 21.86
CA TRP A 334 -14.58 7.90 22.60
C TRP A 334 -14.85 6.39 22.71
N ILE A 335 -16.13 5.94 22.73
CA ILE A 335 -16.44 4.51 22.85
C ILE A 335 -15.96 3.72 21.60
N PRO A 336 -16.30 4.12 20.35
CA PRO A 336 -15.76 3.43 19.18
C PRO A 336 -14.22 3.40 19.18
N LEU A 337 -13.56 4.52 19.47
CA LEU A 337 -12.10 4.61 19.56
C LEU A 337 -11.52 3.70 20.66
N ALA A 338 -12.20 3.51 21.78
CA ALA A 338 -11.76 2.62 22.85
C ALA A 338 -11.98 1.12 22.53
N LEU A 339 -12.98 0.80 21.70
CA LEU A 339 -13.26 -0.57 21.29
C LEU A 339 -12.31 -1.08 20.22
N ILE A 340 -11.78 -0.21 19.35
CA ILE A 340 -10.84 -0.59 18.28
C ILE A 340 -9.64 -1.37 18.83
N PRO A 341 -8.88 -0.93 19.85
CA PRO A 341 -7.74 -1.68 20.38
C PRO A 341 -8.09 -3.07 20.87
N LEU A 342 -9.26 -3.23 21.49
CA LEU A 342 -9.73 -4.52 22.00
C LEU A 342 -10.07 -5.46 20.84
N ALA A 343 -10.77 -4.97 19.82
CA ALA A 343 -11.12 -5.74 18.64
C ALA A 343 -9.87 -6.16 17.86
N VAL A 344 -8.94 -5.22 17.63
CA VAL A 344 -7.67 -5.47 16.94
C VAL A 344 -6.84 -6.51 17.69
N PHE A 345 -6.76 -6.41 19.02
CA PHE A 345 -6.01 -7.38 19.81
C PHE A 345 -6.65 -8.78 19.74
N LEU A 346 -7.99 -8.85 19.83
CA LEU A 346 -8.74 -10.11 19.71
C LEU A 346 -8.47 -10.80 18.36
N LEU A 347 -8.42 -10.03 17.26
CA LEU A 347 -8.14 -10.57 15.92
C LEU A 347 -6.74 -11.18 15.78
N GLN A 348 -5.82 -10.90 16.70
CA GLN A 348 -4.47 -11.45 16.71
C GLN A 348 -4.33 -12.71 17.58
N LEU A 349 -5.41 -13.17 18.19
CA LEU A 349 -5.43 -14.37 19.05
C LEU A 349 -6.05 -15.57 18.33
N PRO A 350 -5.62 -16.80 18.61
CA PRO A 350 -6.16 -18.02 17.99
C PRO A 350 -7.69 -18.17 18.11
N VAL A 351 -8.30 -17.61 19.14
CA VAL A 351 -9.75 -17.63 19.35
C VAL A 351 -10.53 -16.93 18.22
N SER A 352 -9.88 -16.02 17.49
CA SER A 352 -10.49 -15.33 16.35
C SER A 352 -10.42 -16.12 15.02
N PHE A 353 -9.80 -17.31 15.01
CA PHE A 353 -9.63 -18.12 13.80
C PHE A 353 -10.92 -18.34 13.00
N PRO A 354 -12.10 -18.61 13.62
CA PRO A 354 -13.36 -18.70 12.87
C PRO A 354 -13.68 -17.46 12.07
N LEU A 355 -13.40 -16.25 12.59
CA LEU A 355 -13.64 -14.99 11.87
C LEU A 355 -12.77 -14.90 10.60
N TRP A 356 -11.50 -15.32 10.69
CA TRP A 356 -10.59 -15.34 9.55
C TRP A 356 -11.04 -16.29 8.44
N ASN A 357 -11.81 -17.34 8.77
CA ASN A 357 -12.34 -18.30 7.81
C ASN A 357 -13.69 -17.87 7.21
N TRP A 358 -14.54 -17.21 8.00
CA TRP A 358 -15.92 -16.93 7.59
C TRP A 358 -16.06 -15.54 6.93
N LEU A 359 -15.21 -14.59 7.33
CA LEU A 359 -15.29 -13.25 6.76
C LEU A 359 -14.57 -13.18 5.41
N PRO A 360 -15.24 -12.64 4.36
CA PRO A 360 -14.69 -12.58 3.02
C PRO A 360 -13.34 -11.89 2.97
N GLU A 361 -12.40 -12.45 2.22
CA GLU A 361 -11.06 -11.92 1.93
C GLU A 361 -10.18 -11.62 3.16
N LEU A 362 -10.63 -11.96 4.39
CA LEU A 362 -9.86 -11.65 5.59
C LEU A 362 -8.51 -12.40 5.61
N ARG A 363 -8.46 -13.63 5.09
CA ARG A 363 -7.21 -14.40 4.93
C ARG A 363 -6.20 -13.73 3.99
N PHE A 364 -6.66 -12.89 3.06
CA PHE A 364 -5.78 -12.11 2.17
C PHE A 364 -4.90 -11.09 2.90
N LEU A 365 -5.24 -10.77 4.14
CA LEU A 365 -4.38 -9.95 4.99
C LEU A 365 -3.09 -10.67 5.37
N GLN A 366 -3.01 -11.99 5.25
CA GLN A 366 -1.83 -12.84 5.54
C GLN A 366 -1.41 -12.77 7.01
N LEU A 367 -1.25 -11.57 7.56
CA LEU A 367 -0.58 -11.28 8.82
C LEU A 367 -1.53 -10.51 9.75
N PRO A 368 -2.01 -11.14 10.86
CA PRO A 368 -2.96 -10.50 11.78
C PRO A 368 -2.47 -9.16 12.35
N TRP A 369 -1.18 -8.99 12.50
CA TRP A 369 -0.60 -7.76 13.02
C TRP A 369 -0.68 -6.54 12.10
N ARG A 370 -1.12 -6.67 10.85
CA ARG A 370 -1.44 -5.51 9.99
C ARG A 370 -2.50 -4.62 10.63
N TRP A 371 -3.44 -5.21 11.36
CA TRP A 371 -4.45 -4.48 12.13
C TRP A 371 -3.88 -3.52 13.19
N LEU A 372 -2.61 -3.62 13.60
CA LEU A 372 -1.99 -2.69 14.54
C LEU A 372 -1.97 -1.25 14.00
N LEU A 373 -1.95 -1.07 12.69
CA LEU A 373 -2.05 0.25 12.07
C LEU A 373 -3.42 0.91 12.31
N VAL A 374 -4.49 0.11 12.32
CA VAL A 374 -5.86 0.56 12.64
C VAL A 374 -6.00 1.00 14.09
N MET A 375 -5.22 0.43 15.00
CA MET A 375 -5.20 0.78 16.41
C MET A 375 -4.51 2.13 16.70
N GLN A 376 -3.64 2.58 15.81
CA GLN A 376 -2.77 3.74 15.99
C GLN A 376 -3.51 5.05 16.36
N PRO A 377 -4.62 5.46 15.69
CA PRO A 377 -5.34 6.68 16.06
C PRO A 377 -5.88 6.66 17.48
N SER A 378 -6.40 5.52 17.93
CA SER A 378 -6.91 5.35 19.30
C SER A 378 -5.81 5.54 20.33
N LEU A 379 -4.67 4.86 20.14
CA LEU A 379 -3.48 5.01 20.98
C LEU A 379 -3.07 6.48 21.10
N ALA A 380 -2.90 7.16 19.96
CA ALA A 380 -2.42 8.53 19.92
C ALA A 380 -3.35 9.52 20.61
N ILE A 381 -4.67 9.41 20.39
CA ILE A 381 -5.67 10.31 20.95
C ILE A 381 -5.81 10.11 22.47
N PHE A 382 -5.94 8.86 22.94
CA PHE A 382 -6.07 8.59 24.37
C PHE A 382 -4.79 8.91 25.14
N PHE A 383 -3.61 8.63 24.56
CA PHE A 383 -2.33 9.02 25.12
C PHE A 383 -2.27 10.55 25.33
N ALA A 384 -2.60 11.31 24.29
CA ALA A 384 -2.61 12.78 24.38
C ALA A 384 -3.63 13.29 25.43
N ALA A 385 -4.84 12.72 25.48
CA ALA A 385 -5.84 13.07 26.48
C ALA A 385 -5.40 12.76 27.91
N ALA A 386 -4.69 11.66 28.11
CA ALA A 386 -4.20 11.22 29.41
C ALA A 386 -3.03 12.06 29.94
N VAL A 387 -2.06 12.41 29.07
CA VAL A 387 -0.85 13.11 29.49
C VAL A 387 -0.98 14.63 29.53
N TRP A 388 -1.99 15.20 28.82
CA TRP A 388 -2.18 16.64 28.76
C TRP A 388 -2.81 17.18 30.07
N VAL A 389 -2.00 17.88 30.85
CA VAL A 389 -2.42 18.48 32.12
C VAL A 389 -2.55 20.00 32.01
N ARG A 390 -3.15 20.65 33.01
CA ARG A 390 -3.27 22.12 33.08
C ARG A 390 -1.91 22.81 33.00
N PRO A 391 -1.82 24.06 32.49
CA PRO A 391 -0.57 24.81 32.40
C PRO A 391 0.14 24.88 33.75
N SER A 392 1.34 24.32 33.84
CA SER A 392 2.14 24.24 35.06
C SER A 392 3.55 23.78 34.73
N ARG A 393 4.50 23.88 35.66
CA ARG A 393 5.84 23.26 35.55
C ARG A 393 5.74 21.76 35.28
N ARG A 394 4.73 21.08 35.86
CA ARG A 394 4.47 19.66 35.63
C ARG A 394 4.14 19.37 34.16
N ARG A 395 3.36 20.25 33.46
CA ARG A 395 3.09 20.08 32.03
C ARG A 395 4.37 20.17 31.20
N ILE A 396 5.25 21.14 31.49
CA ILE A 396 6.54 21.27 30.80
C ILE A 396 7.35 20.00 30.98
N ALA A 397 7.48 19.51 32.22
CA ALA A 397 8.21 18.27 32.50
C ALA A 397 7.65 17.04 31.75
N ILE A 398 6.31 16.89 31.68
CA ILE A 398 5.66 15.81 30.95
C ILE A 398 5.93 15.93 29.44
N LEU A 399 5.79 17.12 28.86
CA LEU A 399 6.04 17.32 27.43
C LEU A 399 7.51 17.09 27.07
N THR A 400 8.44 17.50 27.95
CA THR A 400 9.87 17.19 27.79
C THR A 400 10.10 15.68 27.86
N ALA A 401 9.47 14.98 28.79
CA ALA A 401 9.55 13.52 28.88
C ALA A 401 8.98 12.84 27.62
N CYS A 402 7.85 13.33 27.10
CA CYS A 402 7.30 12.83 25.82
C CYS A 402 8.26 13.07 24.64
N ALA A 403 8.91 14.23 24.57
CA ALA A 403 9.89 14.52 23.52
C ALA A 403 11.14 13.62 23.64
N LEU A 404 11.63 13.41 24.86
CA LEU A 404 12.74 12.47 25.10
C LEU A 404 12.34 11.03 24.75
N LEU A 405 11.14 10.60 25.15
CA LEU A 405 10.61 9.27 24.79
C LEU A 405 10.50 9.11 23.27
N PHE A 406 10.03 10.14 22.56
CA PHE A 406 10.00 10.15 21.10
C PHE A 406 11.39 9.93 20.49
N LEU A 407 12.40 10.65 20.98
CA LEU A 407 13.78 10.49 20.53
C LEU A 407 14.33 9.10 20.84
N VAL A 408 14.07 8.60 22.05
CA VAL A 408 14.49 7.25 22.46
C VAL A 408 13.85 6.18 21.56
N ILE A 409 12.53 6.21 21.37
CA ILE A 409 11.84 5.24 20.51
C ILE A 409 12.37 5.32 19.08
N SER A 410 12.50 6.52 18.52
CA SER A 410 13.04 6.70 17.17
C SER A 410 14.45 6.13 17.05
N THR A 411 15.35 6.43 18.01
CA THR A 411 16.74 5.95 18.00
C THR A 411 16.82 4.43 18.19
N VAL A 412 16.05 3.88 19.15
CA VAL A 412 16.03 2.43 19.41
C VAL A 412 15.53 1.67 18.18
N THR A 413 14.44 2.13 17.57
CA THR A 413 13.95 1.52 16.33
C THR A 413 15.00 1.53 15.23
N TRP A 414 15.73 2.63 15.11
CA TRP A 414 16.84 2.76 14.17
C TRP A 414 17.97 1.75 14.44
N VAL A 415 18.40 1.65 15.68
CA VAL A 415 19.54 0.77 16.06
C VAL A 415 19.20 -0.70 15.82
N PHE A 416 17.97 -1.11 16.10
CA PHE A 416 17.59 -2.53 16.07
C PHE A 416 16.90 -2.97 14.78
N CYS A 417 16.28 -2.06 14.02
CA CYS A 417 15.46 -2.41 12.87
C CYS A 417 15.98 -1.86 11.53
N PHE A 418 17.10 -1.12 11.53
CA PHE A 418 17.64 -0.59 10.27
C PHE A 418 18.31 -1.70 9.46
N ASN A 419 17.92 -1.79 8.21
CA ASN A 419 18.55 -2.67 7.23
C ASN A 419 19.40 -1.85 6.26
N ASP A 420 20.69 -2.17 6.16
CA ASP A 420 21.53 -1.57 5.14
C ASP A 420 21.20 -2.14 3.74
N CYS A 421 21.57 -1.41 2.71
CA CYS A 421 21.30 -1.82 1.33
C CYS A 421 22.33 -2.81 0.77
N LYS A 422 23.27 -3.32 1.55
CA LYS A 422 24.33 -4.21 1.04
C LYS A 422 23.79 -5.47 0.41
N ALA A 423 22.76 -6.07 1.02
CA ALA A 423 22.11 -7.27 0.50
C ALA A 423 21.49 -7.07 -0.89
N PHE A 424 21.06 -5.85 -1.22
CA PHE A 424 20.43 -5.51 -2.49
C PHE A 424 21.38 -4.90 -3.53
N ASN A 425 22.64 -4.63 -3.17
CA ASN A 425 23.60 -3.96 -4.06
C ASN A 425 23.85 -4.73 -5.37
N ALA A 426 23.82 -6.06 -5.32
CA ALA A 426 23.94 -6.88 -6.52
C ALA A 426 22.72 -6.68 -7.44
N GLY A 427 21.50 -6.75 -6.91
CA GLY A 427 20.27 -6.50 -7.64
C GLY A 427 20.19 -5.09 -8.22
N PHE A 428 20.68 -4.07 -7.49
CA PHE A 428 20.76 -2.70 -8.01
C PHE A 428 21.73 -2.59 -9.19
N LYS A 429 22.88 -3.25 -9.14
CA LYS A 429 23.84 -3.27 -10.26
C LYS A 429 23.25 -3.93 -11.50
N VAL A 430 22.56 -5.05 -11.36
CA VAL A 430 21.86 -5.73 -12.46
C VAL A 430 20.76 -4.83 -13.04
N TRP A 431 20.02 -4.12 -12.19
CA TRP A 431 19.04 -3.15 -12.65
C TRP A 431 19.70 -1.95 -13.38
N GLU A 432 20.82 -1.43 -12.87
CA GLU A 432 21.56 -0.32 -13.47
C GLU A 432 22.20 -0.71 -14.82
N SER A 433 22.64 -1.97 -14.98
CA SER A 433 23.16 -2.49 -16.25
C SER A 433 22.10 -2.59 -17.35
N GLY A 434 20.80 -2.48 -16.99
CA GLY A 434 19.70 -2.62 -17.94
C GLY A 434 19.26 -4.07 -18.15
N GLU A 435 19.87 -5.04 -17.47
CA GLU A 435 19.47 -6.46 -17.53
C GLU A 435 18.12 -6.72 -16.88
N GLY A 436 17.62 -5.79 -16.05
CA GLY A 436 16.34 -5.87 -15.38
C GLY A 436 16.43 -6.19 -13.90
N ALA A 437 15.40 -6.82 -13.35
CA ALA A 437 15.28 -7.14 -11.94
C ALA A 437 14.60 -8.49 -11.74
N GLU A 438 14.80 -9.10 -10.59
CA GLU A 438 14.05 -10.29 -10.19
C GLU A 438 12.54 -10.02 -10.18
N GLY A 439 11.74 -10.95 -10.69
CA GLY A 439 10.29 -10.91 -10.66
C GLY A 439 9.72 -11.35 -9.31
N LYS A 440 8.40 -11.33 -9.21
CA LYS A 440 7.70 -11.82 -8.02
C LYS A 440 6.83 -13.02 -8.37
N PRO A 441 6.93 -14.15 -7.62
CA PRO A 441 6.17 -15.36 -7.90
C PRO A 441 4.66 -15.15 -7.92
N GLU A 442 4.15 -14.24 -7.09
CA GLU A 442 2.73 -13.92 -7.02
C GLU A 442 2.16 -13.29 -8.29
N TYR A 443 3.00 -12.72 -9.16
CA TYR A 443 2.58 -12.16 -10.47
C TYR A 443 2.86 -13.09 -11.65
N ALA A 444 3.36 -14.30 -11.39
CA ALA A 444 3.49 -15.32 -12.39
C ALA A 444 2.16 -16.07 -12.58
N PRO A 445 1.86 -16.62 -13.78
CA PRO A 445 0.72 -17.49 -13.96
C PRO A 445 0.78 -18.71 -13.02
N PRO A 446 -0.36 -19.18 -12.44
CA PRO A 446 -0.36 -20.25 -11.45
C PRO A 446 0.04 -21.61 -12.03
N ASP A 447 -0.25 -21.83 -13.31
CA ASP A 447 -0.12 -23.15 -13.96
C ASP A 447 1.24 -23.38 -14.63
N ILE A 448 2.19 -22.44 -14.44
CA ILE A 448 3.54 -22.58 -14.99
C ILE A 448 4.48 -23.30 -14.02
N GLN A 449 5.40 -24.09 -14.58
CA GLN A 449 6.37 -24.85 -13.81
C GLN A 449 7.38 -23.95 -13.08
N TYR A 450 7.79 -22.85 -13.71
CA TYR A 450 8.79 -21.92 -13.18
C TYR A 450 8.22 -20.52 -12.99
N HIS A 451 7.91 -20.16 -11.75
CA HIS A 451 7.37 -18.86 -11.38
C HIS A 451 8.41 -17.74 -11.49
N LEU A 452 9.68 -18.04 -11.17
CA LEU A 452 10.80 -17.11 -11.32
C LEU A 452 11.59 -17.46 -12.57
N LEU A 453 12.02 -16.44 -13.29
CA LEU A 453 12.92 -16.55 -14.44
C LEU A 453 14.32 -16.09 -14.05
N LEU A 454 15.33 -16.72 -14.63
CA LEU A 454 16.74 -16.42 -14.37
C LEU A 454 17.27 -15.42 -15.42
N PRO A 455 18.36 -14.68 -15.12
CA PRO A 455 18.94 -13.68 -16.03
C PRO A 455 19.37 -14.26 -17.36
N ASP A 456 19.76 -15.51 -17.38
CA ASP A 456 20.33 -16.23 -18.54
C ASP A 456 19.28 -16.94 -19.40
N VAL A 457 17.96 -16.72 -19.18
CA VAL A 457 16.91 -17.22 -20.09
C VAL A 457 17.12 -16.60 -21.47
N PRO A 458 17.36 -17.41 -22.52
CA PRO A 458 17.53 -16.91 -23.87
C PRO A 458 16.31 -16.09 -24.30
N ARG A 459 16.57 -14.90 -24.83
CA ARG A 459 15.53 -14.02 -25.34
C ARG A 459 15.48 -14.12 -26.86
N ASN A 460 14.27 -14.26 -27.39
CA ASN A 460 14.02 -14.14 -28.84
C ASN A 460 14.86 -15.12 -29.65
N CYS A 461 14.58 -16.40 -29.54
CA CYS A 461 15.24 -17.44 -30.32
C CYS A 461 14.26 -18.47 -30.87
N VAL A 462 14.67 -19.16 -31.95
CA VAL A 462 13.92 -20.32 -32.47
C VAL A 462 14.47 -21.60 -31.87
N VAL A 463 13.61 -22.45 -31.38
CA VAL A 463 13.91 -23.80 -30.90
C VAL A 463 13.24 -24.85 -31.77
N SER A 464 13.85 -26.03 -31.91
CA SER A 464 13.30 -27.12 -32.73
C SER A 464 12.13 -27.82 -32.01
N ASN A 465 12.28 -28.04 -30.71
CA ASN A 465 11.22 -28.63 -29.87
C ASN A 465 10.66 -27.59 -28.90
N LEU A 466 9.37 -27.66 -28.64
CA LEU A 466 8.68 -26.70 -27.77
C LEU A 466 9.28 -26.66 -26.35
N ASN A 467 9.72 -27.79 -25.82
CA ASN A 467 10.26 -27.92 -24.47
C ASN A 467 11.77 -27.61 -24.37
N ASP A 468 12.45 -27.36 -25.49
CA ASP A 468 13.83 -26.95 -25.46
C ASP A 468 13.96 -25.65 -24.65
N LEU A 469 14.99 -25.52 -23.82
CA LEU A 469 15.24 -24.38 -22.92
C LEU A 469 14.20 -24.24 -21.76
N THR A 470 13.36 -25.24 -21.54
CA THR A 470 12.45 -25.25 -20.38
C THR A 470 13.02 -26.03 -19.20
N ASP A 471 13.89 -27.01 -19.45
CA ASP A 471 14.52 -27.78 -18.39
C ASP A 471 15.59 -26.92 -17.69
N ILE A 472 15.26 -26.51 -16.50
CA ILE A 472 16.18 -25.87 -15.56
C ILE A 472 16.62 -26.97 -14.60
N SER A 473 17.86 -27.46 -14.79
CA SER A 473 18.45 -28.42 -13.85
C SER A 473 18.92 -27.68 -12.60
N GLY A 474 18.25 -27.87 -11.50
CA GLY A 474 18.54 -27.30 -10.18
C GLY A 474 17.32 -27.36 -9.29
N GLU A 475 17.47 -27.75 -8.05
CA GLU A 475 16.38 -27.72 -7.08
C GLU A 475 16.00 -26.25 -6.77
N PRO A 476 14.69 -25.91 -6.71
CA PRO A 476 14.27 -24.59 -6.27
C PRO A 476 14.73 -24.37 -4.82
N GLY A 477 15.66 -23.46 -4.61
CA GLY A 477 16.05 -23.03 -3.26
C GLY A 477 17.49 -23.25 -2.85
N ASP A 478 18.33 -23.90 -3.66
CA ASP A 478 19.75 -24.10 -3.34
C ASP A 478 20.67 -22.92 -3.73
N GLY A 479 20.10 -21.86 -4.32
CA GLY A 479 20.86 -20.68 -4.73
C GLY A 479 21.85 -20.92 -5.87
N LEU A 480 21.86 -22.11 -6.45
CA LEU A 480 22.71 -22.43 -7.59
C LEU A 480 22.00 -22.03 -8.87
N ASN A 481 22.69 -21.28 -9.73
CA ASN A 481 22.23 -21.07 -11.09
C ASN A 481 22.11 -22.45 -11.78
N PRO A 482 20.94 -22.79 -12.34
CA PRO A 482 20.82 -24.00 -13.12
C PRO A 482 21.82 -23.94 -14.25
N VAL A 483 22.74 -24.87 -14.25
CA VAL A 483 23.73 -24.99 -15.33
C VAL A 483 22.99 -25.46 -16.57
N ARG A 484 22.79 -24.57 -17.51
CA ARG A 484 22.23 -24.88 -18.83
C ARG A 484 23.36 -25.38 -19.72
N ALA A 485 23.75 -26.59 -19.52
CA ALA A 485 24.65 -27.24 -20.46
C ALA A 485 23.99 -27.25 -21.85
N GLY A 486 24.56 -26.50 -22.78
CA GLY A 486 24.15 -26.51 -24.18
C GLY A 486 22.98 -25.59 -24.59
N SER A 487 22.52 -24.68 -23.73
CA SER A 487 21.38 -23.79 -24.04
C SER A 487 21.62 -22.89 -25.26
N GLU A 488 22.85 -22.40 -25.49
CA GLU A 488 23.21 -21.60 -26.67
C GLU A 488 23.13 -22.39 -27.98
N SER A 489 23.39 -23.70 -27.93
CA SER A 489 23.32 -24.56 -29.12
C SER A 489 21.89 -24.88 -29.56
N LEU A 490 20.94 -24.77 -28.64
CA LEU A 490 19.52 -25.00 -28.93
C LEU A 490 18.82 -23.77 -29.48
N CYS A 491 19.34 -22.58 -29.17
CA CYS A 491 18.78 -21.32 -29.63
C CYS A 491 19.29 -21.00 -31.05
N LYS A 492 18.40 -21.09 -32.04
CA LYS A 492 18.70 -20.85 -33.44
C LYS A 492 18.18 -19.46 -33.88
N GLY A 493 18.89 -18.86 -34.81
CA GLY A 493 18.54 -17.56 -35.36
C GLY A 493 18.95 -16.39 -34.45
N ARG A 494 19.11 -15.22 -35.06
CA ARG A 494 19.36 -13.96 -34.38
C ARG A 494 18.20 -13.03 -34.66
N PHE A 495 17.58 -12.52 -33.60
CA PHE A 495 16.50 -11.57 -33.69
C PHE A 495 16.98 -10.22 -33.18
N ALA A 496 16.73 -9.17 -33.96
CA ALA A 496 16.86 -7.81 -33.50
C ALA A 496 15.52 -7.39 -32.84
N GLU A 497 15.61 -6.53 -31.84
CA GLU A 497 14.47 -5.91 -31.19
C GLU A 497 14.44 -4.41 -31.51
N PRO A 498 13.99 -4.02 -32.73
CA PRO A 498 14.00 -2.62 -33.17
C PRO A 498 13.00 -1.74 -32.40
N MET A 499 12.09 -2.35 -31.65
CA MET A 499 11.09 -1.64 -30.88
C MET A 499 10.94 -2.32 -29.50
N ASN A 500 11.25 -1.59 -28.44
CA ASN A 500 11.07 -2.03 -27.06
C ASN A 500 10.45 -0.90 -26.22
N GLN A 501 9.16 -0.66 -26.47
CA GLN A 501 8.35 0.28 -25.70
C GLN A 501 7.58 -0.46 -24.60
N PRO A 502 7.13 0.21 -23.54
CA PRO A 502 6.43 -0.44 -22.41
C PRO A 502 5.25 -1.30 -22.82
N GLU A 503 4.46 -0.85 -23.79
CA GLU A 503 3.23 -1.53 -24.25
C GLU A 503 3.29 -1.95 -25.73
N ARG A 504 4.49 -1.90 -26.35
CA ARG A 504 4.69 -2.33 -27.75
C ARG A 504 6.10 -2.82 -27.95
N LYS A 505 6.24 -4.06 -28.42
CA LYS A 505 7.51 -4.70 -28.70
C LYS A 505 7.55 -5.20 -30.13
N GLY A 506 8.70 -5.11 -30.79
CA GLY A 506 8.87 -5.55 -32.16
C GLY A 506 10.16 -6.35 -32.33
N PHE A 507 10.06 -7.48 -32.99
CA PHE A 507 11.14 -8.41 -33.23
C PHE A 507 11.28 -8.68 -34.75
N VAL A 508 12.47 -8.67 -35.26
CA VAL A 508 12.76 -8.92 -36.68
C VAL A 508 13.92 -9.90 -36.81
N GLY A 509 13.76 -10.89 -37.66
CA GLY A 509 14.80 -11.91 -37.88
C GLY A 509 14.53 -12.77 -39.09
N VAL A 510 15.38 -13.78 -39.27
CA VAL A 510 15.24 -14.81 -40.29
C VAL A 510 15.20 -16.17 -39.60
N VAL A 511 14.26 -16.98 -39.99
CA VAL A 511 14.10 -18.37 -39.55
C VAL A 511 14.66 -19.29 -40.61
N ASP A 512 15.63 -20.14 -40.27
CA ASP A 512 16.30 -21.04 -41.22
C ASP A 512 15.58 -22.39 -41.35
N GLN A 513 14.91 -22.84 -40.24
CA GLN A 513 14.22 -24.13 -40.17
C GLN A 513 12.91 -23.97 -39.43
N PRO A 514 11.90 -24.83 -39.72
CA PRO A 514 10.65 -24.82 -38.97
C PRO A 514 10.91 -25.05 -37.46
N GLY A 515 10.16 -24.37 -36.61
CA GLY A 515 10.33 -24.49 -35.18
C GLY A 515 9.39 -23.57 -34.40
N TYR A 516 9.80 -23.22 -33.20
CA TYR A 516 9.04 -22.33 -32.32
C TYR A 516 9.87 -21.11 -31.97
N LEU A 517 9.39 -19.92 -32.36
CA LEU A 517 9.99 -18.65 -31.93
C LEU A 517 9.56 -18.35 -30.49
N ILE A 518 10.52 -18.30 -29.60
CA ILE A 518 10.34 -17.93 -28.21
C ILE A 518 10.62 -16.43 -28.07
N LEU A 519 9.67 -15.70 -27.49
CA LEU A 519 9.85 -14.27 -27.20
C LEU A 519 10.21 -14.08 -25.71
N GLY A 520 11.12 -13.14 -25.43
CA GLY A 520 11.45 -12.70 -24.08
C GLY A 520 10.31 -11.90 -23.44
N LEU A 521 9.10 -12.45 -23.46
CA LEU A 521 7.88 -11.82 -22.94
C LEU A 521 6.93 -12.91 -22.43
N ARG A 522 6.44 -12.77 -21.20
CA ARG A 522 5.40 -13.67 -20.68
C ARG A 522 4.07 -13.46 -21.40
N ASN A 523 3.40 -14.57 -21.68
CA ASN A 523 2.05 -14.53 -22.24
C ASN A 523 1.07 -13.93 -21.23
N TYR A 524 0.19 -13.05 -21.73
CA TYR A 524 -0.85 -12.40 -20.92
C TYR A 524 -2.02 -11.96 -21.83
N PRO A 525 -3.28 -11.99 -21.38
CA PRO A 525 -4.45 -11.74 -22.23
C PRO A 525 -4.44 -10.43 -22.98
N ALA A 526 -3.86 -9.38 -22.41
CA ALA A 526 -3.81 -8.07 -23.01
C ALA A 526 -2.74 -7.95 -24.13
N TRP A 527 -1.77 -8.89 -24.22
CA TRP A 527 -0.81 -8.91 -25.29
C TRP A 527 -1.39 -9.52 -26.56
N LYS A 528 -1.50 -8.75 -27.64
CA LYS A 528 -1.81 -9.24 -28.98
C LYS A 528 -0.56 -9.34 -29.81
N THR A 529 -0.33 -10.55 -30.35
CA THR A 529 0.82 -10.86 -31.18
C THR A 529 0.44 -10.88 -32.65
N MET A 530 1.21 -10.18 -33.48
CA MET A 530 1.09 -10.17 -34.93
C MET A 530 2.38 -10.69 -35.55
N VAL A 531 2.28 -11.59 -36.51
CA VAL A 531 3.39 -12.17 -37.27
C VAL A 531 3.20 -11.79 -38.73
N ASN A 532 4.19 -11.11 -39.31
CA ASN A 532 4.16 -10.63 -40.70
C ASN A 532 2.83 -9.87 -41.02
N GLY A 533 2.38 -9.05 -40.07
CA GLY A 533 1.14 -8.25 -40.21
C GLY A 533 -0.16 -9.01 -40.01
N ARG A 534 -0.14 -10.30 -39.71
CA ARG A 534 -1.33 -11.11 -39.41
C ARG A 534 -1.40 -11.46 -37.94
N SER A 535 -2.59 -11.50 -37.36
CA SER A 535 -2.77 -11.95 -35.96
C SER A 535 -2.28 -13.40 -35.80
N ALA A 536 -1.42 -13.64 -34.83
CA ALA A 536 -1.02 -15.00 -34.48
C ALA A 536 -2.20 -15.71 -33.80
N THR A 537 -2.72 -16.74 -34.47
CA THR A 537 -3.88 -17.52 -33.98
C THR A 537 -3.48 -18.65 -33.04
N THR A 538 -2.20 -19.01 -33.03
CA THR A 538 -1.70 -20.14 -32.25
C THR A 538 -0.49 -19.66 -31.44
N LEU A 539 -0.71 -19.44 -30.15
CA LEU A 539 0.35 -19.35 -29.16
C LEU A 539 0.44 -20.72 -28.48
N VAL A 540 1.66 -21.21 -28.23
CA VAL A 540 1.87 -22.50 -27.60
C VAL A 540 2.29 -22.27 -26.14
N GLU A 541 1.73 -23.04 -25.23
CA GLU A 541 2.06 -22.96 -23.81
C GLU A 541 3.44 -23.58 -23.54
N ARG A 542 4.18 -22.93 -22.66
CA ARG A 542 5.50 -23.38 -22.20
C ARG A 542 5.57 -23.37 -20.68
N GLY A 543 6.41 -24.27 -20.14
CA GLY A 543 6.58 -24.43 -18.69
C GLY A 543 7.03 -23.17 -17.92
N HIS A 544 7.60 -22.17 -18.59
CA HIS A 544 7.97 -20.87 -17.99
C HIS A 544 7.06 -19.71 -18.44
N GLY A 545 5.99 -19.97 -19.17
CA GLY A 545 4.97 -18.99 -19.56
C GLY A 545 5.41 -17.95 -20.59
N LEU A 546 6.54 -18.13 -21.29
CA LEU A 546 6.94 -17.24 -22.39
C LEU A 546 6.08 -17.48 -23.63
N ILE A 547 5.85 -16.40 -24.39
CA ILE A 547 5.18 -16.49 -25.70
C ILE A 547 6.02 -17.36 -26.64
N ALA A 548 5.39 -18.38 -27.20
CA ALA A 548 5.97 -19.26 -28.21
C ALA A 548 5.07 -19.29 -29.44
N ILE A 549 5.66 -19.11 -30.62
CA ILE A 549 4.95 -19.00 -31.90
C ILE A 549 5.50 -20.04 -32.85
N PRO A 550 4.70 -20.94 -33.45
CA PRO A 550 5.13 -21.80 -34.52
C PRO A 550 5.58 -20.93 -35.72
N VAL A 551 6.75 -21.21 -36.27
CA VAL A 551 7.34 -20.44 -37.34
C VAL A 551 7.88 -21.34 -38.46
N GLU A 552 7.75 -20.88 -39.69
CA GLU A 552 8.28 -21.49 -40.92
C GLU A 552 9.53 -20.74 -41.38
N PRO A 553 10.40 -21.35 -42.20
CA PRO A 553 11.58 -20.70 -42.76
C PRO A 553 11.23 -19.42 -43.53
N GLY A 554 12.06 -18.39 -43.36
CA GLY A 554 11.93 -17.12 -44.05
C GLY A 554 12.09 -15.90 -43.15
N PRO A 555 11.95 -14.70 -43.71
CA PRO A 555 11.98 -13.47 -42.94
C PRO A 555 10.70 -13.35 -42.07
N ILE A 556 10.92 -12.97 -40.82
CA ILE A 556 9.81 -12.82 -39.86
C ILE A 556 9.86 -11.46 -39.16
N THR A 557 8.70 -10.84 -39.07
CA THR A 557 8.52 -9.64 -38.27
C THR A 557 7.39 -9.93 -37.28
N VAL A 558 7.69 -9.81 -35.99
CA VAL A 558 6.72 -10.00 -34.92
C VAL A 558 6.50 -8.68 -34.20
N VAL A 559 5.24 -8.28 -34.01
CA VAL A 559 4.83 -7.14 -33.22
C VAL A 559 3.92 -7.63 -32.12
N VAL A 560 4.25 -7.32 -30.87
CA VAL A 560 3.42 -7.59 -29.72
C VAL A 560 2.95 -6.25 -29.13
N GLN A 561 1.66 -6.09 -28.98
CA GLN A 561 1.05 -4.84 -28.53
C GLN A 561 0.05 -5.10 -27.40
N TRP A 562 0.16 -4.28 -26.34
CA TRP A 562 -0.81 -4.25 -25.27
C TRP A 562 -2.15 -3.69 -25.76
N THR A 563 -3.24 -4.37 -25.43
CA THR A 563 -4.59 -3.96 -25.84
C THR A 563 -5.47 -3.75 -24.61
N THR A 564 -6.43 -2.84 -24.72
CA THR A 564 -7.40 -2.62 -23.66
C THR A 564 -8.39 -3.80 -23.63
N THR A 565 -8.43 -4.50 -22.52
CA THR A 565 -9.34 -5.64 -22.29
C THR A 565 -10.76 -5.18 -21.93
N PRO A 566 -11.80 -6.02 -22.11
CA PRO A 566 -13.18 -5.64 -21.79
C PRO A 566 -13.41 -5.25 -20.32
N ASP A 567 -12.71 -5.87 -19.39
CA ASP A 567 -12.77 -5.60 -17.96
C ASP A 567 -12.18 -4.21 -17.62
N VAL A 568 -11.10 -3.79 -18.28
CA VAL A 568 -10.56 -2.41 -18.19
C VAL A 568 -11.60 -1.40 -18.68
N ILE A 569 -12.30 -1.70 -19.80
CA ILE A 569 -13.37 -0.82 -20.31
C ILE A 569 -14.51 -0.75 -19.29
N ALA A 570 -14.96 -1.90 -18.77
CA ALA A 570 -16.00 -1.96 -17.73
C ALA A 570 -15.59 -1.17 -16.48
N GLY A 571 -14.33 -1.34 -16.01
CA GLY A 571 -13.79 -0.61 -14.87
C GLY A 571 -13.82 0.91 -15.07
N ARG A 572 -13.44 1.39 -16.26
CA ARG A 572 -13.49 2.82 -16.62
C ARG A 572 -14.93 3.36 -16.59
N TRP A 573 -15.90 2.61 -17.13
CA TRP A 573 -17.31 3.03 -17.10
C TRP A 573 -17.87 3.08 -15.68
N VAL A 574 -17.59 2.08 -14.83
CA VAL A 574 -18.05 2.08 -13.44
C VAL A 574 -17.43 3.25 -12.67
N SER A 575 -16.13 3.51 -12.84
CA SER A 575 -15.49 4.67 -12.19
C SER A 575 -16.05 6.00 -12.70
N PHE A 576 -16.37 6.11 -13.98
CA PHE A 576 -17.01 7.31 -14.55
C PHE A 576 -18.41 7.54 -13.96
N LEU A 577 -19.24 6.50 -13.88
CA LEU A 577 -20.56 6.59 -13.23
C LEU A 577 -20.44 6.95 -11.75
N ALA A 578 -19.43 6.40 -11.06
CA ALA A 578 -19.15 6.76 -9.66
C ALA A 578 -18.76 8.23 -9.48
N LEU A 579 -18.05 8.82 -10.45
CA LEU A 579 -17.76 10.27 -10.45
C LEU A 579 -19.04 11.10 -10.59
N ILE A 580 -19.99 10.66 -11.43
CA ILE A 580 -21.30 11.33 -11.55
C ILE A 580 -22.08 11.23 -10.22
N LEU A 581 -22.08 10.04 -9.58
CA LEU A 581 -22.72 9.84 -8.28
C LEU A 581 -22.04 10.68 -7.18
N LEU A 582 -20.74 10.83 -7.22
CA LEU A 582 -20.00 11.69 -6.29
C LEU A 582 -20.41 13.16 -6.48
N GLY A 583 -20.57 13.62 -7.71
CA GLY A 583 -21.10 14.96 -8.02
C GLY A 583 -22.53 15.15 -7.50
N ALA A 584 -23.40 14.15 -7.69
CA ALA A 584 -24.76 14.16 -7.14
C ALA A 584 -24.76 14.20 -5.61
N LEU A 585 -23.89 13.39 -4.96
CA LEU A 585 -23.71 13.40 -3.52
C LEU A 585 -23.28 14.78 -3.00
N TYR A 586 -22.34 15.44 -3.68
CA TYR A 586 -21.95 16.80 -3.35
C TYR A 586 -23.13 17.77 -3.37
N LEU A 587 -23.99 17.71 -4.39
CA LEU A 587 -25.16 18.58 -4.49
C LEU A 587 -26.20 18.28 -3.39
N VAL A 588 -26.39 16.99 -3.03
CA VAL A 588 -27.28 16.58 -1.93
C VAL A 588 -26.74 17.12 -0.59
N GLU A 589 -25.46 16.89 -0.28
CA GLU A 589 -24.85 17.39 0.96
C GLU A 589 -24.92 18.91 1.05
N ARG A 590 -24.68 19.64 -0.06
CA ARG A 590 -24.77 21.10 -0.08
C ARG A 590 -26.19 21.63 0.15
N ARG A 591 -27.23 20.86 -0.23
CA ARG A 591 -28.64 21.26 -0.02
C ARG A 591 -29.11 20.94 1.40
N LEU A 592 -28.52 19.95 2.06
CA LEU A 592 -28.93 19.50 3.39
C LEU A 592 -28.11 20.11 4.53
N ALA A 593 -26.92 20.64 4.22
CA ALA A 593 -26.05 21.38 5.14
C ALA A 593 -26.56 22.82 5.32
#